data_dde7b40c5479b18a0d7e8659a1e852e3
#
_entry.id   dde7b40c5479b18a0d7e8659a1e852e3
#
_cell.length_a   1.000
_cell.length_b   1.000
_cell.length_c   1.000
_cell.angle_alpha   90.00
_cell.angle_beta   90.00
_cell.angle_gamma   90.00
#
_symmetry.space_group_name_H-M   'P 1'
#
loop_
_entity.id
_entity.type
_entity.pdbx_description
1 polymer ?
#
loop_
_entity_poly.entity_id
_entity_poly.type
_entity_poly.pdbx_seq_one_letter_code
_entity_poly.pdbx_strand_id
1 'polypeptide(L)'
;MTKNLNKLFFTFIITFMYYGLNAQQLPMYSQFYWNDFAINPAYTGLTGSPRIQLGYRNQWSGFDGAPSTFTLGGHTLLKKQNIGLGGMLFLDDTGGAMRQTGAMLNYSYILKLNSNSKLSMALSGIINQYSYNGSEIENIDPDPALSMNVSQLAPDMSFGLVYSLKDKLLIGLGINQLIQSKLSKFDEFNNLYTGNNRLIRHYHLSAMYTMAINDNIQLDPYLLLRTTFINAPQFELGLKSTFNELFFVGANYRHQESVIALLGVNYKNAILAYSYDYPLSDIRSYSNGSHEILLAYQFNKPKEEPAPVVEENTDRDGDGILDKDDLCPDVPGLKEYKGCPDTDGDGLFDAIDDCPKTFGPKENNGCPYPDTDGDGLLDNSDDCPSIAGPIENRGCPYEDTDGDGLLDKDDECPMTPGPKENNGCPIIEKEEQEVLNTAFSNLEFETNLDVIKSGSKPALTELSKTLKKKPDWKLKLSGHTDNVGDDDANMILSKKRAESVKRFLTSQGIDEGRIRTEYFGESQPIEDNTTSAGRQKNRRVEFKIIFD
;
A
#
# COMPACT_ATOMS: atom_id res chain seq x y z
N MET A 1 -16.34 -16.33 -10.29
CA MET A 1 -15.28 -15.36 -9.91
C MET A 1 -15.82 -14.11 -9.22
N THR A 2 -16.91 -13.51 -9.65
CA THR A 2 -17.47 -12.25 -9.09
C THR A 2 -17.94 -12.30 -7.62
N LYS A 3 -18.46 -13.43 -7.12
CA LYS A 3 -18.93 -13.55 -5.72
C LYS A 3 -17.78 -13.55 -4.67
N ASN A 4 -16.60 -14.00 -5.04
CA ASN A 4 -15.45 -14.02 -4.12
C ASN A 4 -14.74 -12.65 -4.09
N LEU A 5 -14.75 -11.90 -5.18
CA LEU A 5 -14.20 -10.54 -5.25
C LEU A 5 -14.99 -9.58 -4.33
N ASN A 6 -16.33 -9.71 -4.32
CA ASN A 6 -17.17 -8.90 -3.43
C ASN A 6 -16.97 -9.23 -1.95
N LYS A 7 -16.72 -10.51 -1.60
CA LYS A 7 -16.39 -10.88 -0.21
C LYS A 7 -15.01 -10.35 0.20
N LEU A 8 -14.01 -10.44 -0.66
CA LEU A 8 -12.67 -9.88 -0.39
C LEU A 8 -12.72 -8.35 -0.22
N PHE A 9 -13.48 -7.66 -1.07
CA PHE A 9 -13.68 -6.21 -1.00
C PHE A 9 -14.39 -5.78 0.29
N PHE A 10 -15.45 -6.51 0.70
CA PHE A 10 -16.17 -6.25 1.96
C PHE A 10 -15.32 -6.59 3.20
N THR A 11 -14.52 -7.67 3.17
CA THR A 11 -13.62 -8.03 4.28
C THR A 11 -12.49 -7.02 4.41
N PHE A 12 -11.93 -6.52 3.30
CA PHE A 12 -10.91 -5.47 3.28
C PHE A 12 -11.44 -4.16 3.89
N ILE A 13 -12.68 -3.76 3.60
CA ILE A 13 -13.32 -2.57 4.18
C ILE A 13 -13.57 -2.72 5.69
N ILE A 14 -13.97 -3.89 6.17
CA ILE A 14 -14.28 -4.12 7.59
C ILE A 14 -13.02 -4.17 8.46
N THR A 15 -11.89 -4.66 7.93
CA THR A 15 -10.63 -4.76 8.70
C THR A 15 -9.98 -3.38 8.94
N PHE A 16 -10.31 -2.35 8.14
CA PHE A 16 -9.80 -0.99 8.29
C PHE A 16 -10.52 -0.12 9.34
N MET A 17 -11.57 -0.61 9.99
CA MET A 17 -12.40 0.19 10.91
C MET A 17 -11.93 0.25 12.37
N TYR A 18 -10.80 -0.36 12.74
CA TYR A 18 -10.37 -0.47 14.14
C TYR A 18 -8.98 0.11 14.39
N TYR A 19 -8.77 1.44 14.28
CA TYR A 19 -7.57 2.06 14.86
C TYR A 19 -7.89 3.43 15.47
N GLY A 20 -7.30 3.65 16.65
CA GLY A 20 -7.53 4.81 17.49
C GLY A 20 -6.92 6.13 17.01
N LEU A 21 -7.36 7.21 17.61
CA LEU A 21 -7.06 8.61 17.31
C LEU A 21 -5.56 8.92 17.43
N ASN A 22 -4.98 9.47 16.37
CA ASN A 22 -3.66 10.09 16.40
C ASN A 22 -3.69 11.44 15.66
N ALA A 23 -2.92 12.42 16.15
CA ALA A 23 -2.94 13.79 15.71
C ALA A 23 -2.52 13.97 14.24
N GLN A 24 -3.17 14.89 13.53
CA GLN A 24 -2.84 15.28 12.17
C GLN A 24 -1.57 16.14 12.12
N GLN A 25 -0.74 15.93 11.09
CA GLN A 25 0.46 16.71 10.85
C GLN A 25 0.37 17.68 9.68
N LEU A 26 -0.67 17.58 8.85
CA LEU A 26 -0.89 18.45 7.69
C LEU A 26 -2.19 19.22 7.84
N PRO A 27 -2.23 20.52 7.41
CA PRO A 27 -3.46 21.29 7.38
C PRO A 27 -4.54 20.59 6.55
N MET A 28 -5.77 20.64 7.03
CA MET A 28 -6.93 20.07 6.35
C MET A 28 -7.70 21.17 5.62
N TYR A 29 -7.94 20.95 4.33
CA TYR A 29 -8.77 21.85 3.52
C TYR A 29 -10.13 21.20 3.24
N SER A 30 -11.18 22.00 3.21
CA SER A 30 -12.52 21.56 2.83
C SER A 30 -12.88 21.93 1.40
N GLN A 31 -12.11 22.84 0.82
CA GLN A 31 -12.29 23.29 -0.55
C GLN A 31 -11.31 22.60 -1.51
N PHE A 32 -11.36 21.25 -1.58
CA PHE A 32 -10.50 20.42 -2.43
C PHE A 32 -10.56 20.83 -3.91
N TYR A 33 -11.73 21.23 -4.42
CA TYR A 33 -11.93 21.59 -5.81
C TYR A 33 -11.00 22.72 -6.33
N TRP A 34 -10.43 23.51 -5.42
CA TRP A 34 -9.53 24.62 -5.76
C TRP A 34 -8.15 24.51 -5.09
N ASN A 35 -8.04 23.81 -3.96
CA ASN A 35 -6.78 23.56 -3.25
C ASN A 35 -6.15 22.21 -3.64
N ASP A 36 -6.46 21.69 -4.80
CA ASP A 36 -6.03 20.40 -5.34
C ASP A 36 -4.50 20.26 -5.39
N PHE A 37 -3.78 21.29 -5.89
CA PHE A 37 -2.32 21.26 -6.01
C PHE A 37 -1.57 21.35 -4.65
N ALA A 38 -2.22 21.77 -3.60
CA ALA A 38 -1.68 21.72 -2.24
C ALA A 38 -1.64 20.29 -1.68
N ILE A 39 -2.55 19.43 -2.12
CA ILE A 39 -2.65 18.04 -1.69
C ILE A 39 -1.84 17.13 -2.61
N ASN A 40 -1.88 17.41 -3.93
CA ASN A 40 -1.16 16.63 -4.94
C ASN A 40 -0.55 17.60 -5.97
N PRO A 41 0.79 17.72 -6.01
CA PRO A 41 1.46 18.67 -6.90
C PRO A 41 1.18 18.44 -8.38
N ALA A 42 0.74 17.24 -8.81
CA ALA A 42 0.45 16.94 -10.19
C ALA A 42 -0.81 17.63 -10.76
N TYR A 43 -1.63 18.26 -9.90
CA TYR A 43 -2.71 19.15 -10.38
C TYR A 43 -2.18 20.48 -10.90
N THR A 44 -0.92 20.85 -10.62
CA THR A 44 -0.29 22.09 -11.07
C THR A 44 -0.30 22.20 -12.59
N GLY A 45 -0.95 23.24 -13.12
CA GLY A 45 -1.03 23.49 -14.55
C GLY A 45 -2.09 22.68 -15.33
N LEU A 46 -2.73 21.67 -14.72
CA LEU A 46 -3.72 20.83 -15.41
C LEU A 46 -4.91 21.60 -15.97
N THR A 47 -5.34 22.68 -15.33
CA THR A 47 -6.44 23.54 -15.82
C THR A 47 -6.09 24.28 -17.11
N GLY A 48 -4.82 24.31 -17.50
CA GLY A 48 -4.32 24.96 -18.70
C GLY A 48 -4.35 26.49 -18.67
N SER A 49 -4.85 27.10 -17.60
CA SER A 49 -4.92 28.55 -17.39
C SER A 49 -4.18 28.94 -16.12
N PRO A 50 -3.48 30.10 -16.09
CA PRO A 50 -2.91 30.60 -14.85
C PRO A 50 -4.00 30.86 -13.81
N ARG A 51 -3.74 30.54 -12.56
CA ARG A 51 -4.64 30.78 -11.42
C ARG A 51 -3.82 31.28 -10.23
N ILE A 52 -4.36 32.26 -9.54
CA ILE A 52 -3.88 32.70 -8.22
C ILE A 52 -5.04 32.51 -7.22
N GLN A 53 -4.71 32.21 -5.98
CA GLN A 53 -5.70 31.97 -4.94
C GLN A 53 -5.23 32.36 -3.57
N LEU A 54 -6.18 32.80 -2.76
CA LEU A 54 -6.04 33.14 -1.36
C LEU A 54 -7.03 32.33 -0.57
N GLY A 55 -6.59 31.63 0.46
CA GLY A 55 -7.45 30.84 1.34
C GLY A 55 -7.25 31.21 2.80
N TYR A 56 -8.33 31.22 3.55
CA TYR A 56 -8.32 31.34 5.00
C TYR A 56 -9.26 30.31 5.59
N ARG A 57 -8.77 29.53 6.53
CA ARG A 57 -9.53 28.53 7.28
C ARG A 57 -9.41 28.80 8.78
N ASN A 58 -10.52 28.82 9.47
CA ASN A 58 -10.61 28.76 10.92
C ASN A 58 -11.23 27.43 11.31
N GLN A 59 -10.44 26.55 11.87
CA GLN A 59 -10.88 25.20 12.22
C GLN A 59 -11.36 25.15 13.66
N TRP A 60 -12.50 24.47 13.90
CA TRP A 60 -13.11 24.30 15.22
C TRP A 60 -13.32 25.63 15.96
N SER A 61 -13.89 26.61 15.29
CA SER A 61 -14.16 27.93 15.87
C SER A 61 -14.99 27.82 17.15
N GLY A 62 -14.85 28.78 18.06
CA GLY A 62 -15.64 28.87 19.28
C GLY A 62 -14.87 28.72 20.59
N PHE A 63 -13.57 28.42 20.54
CA PHE A 63 -12.70 28.46 21.71
C PHE A 63 -11.36 29.19 21.41
N ASP A 64 -10.73 29.70 22.45
CA ASP A 64 -9.44 30.39 22.33
C ASP A 64 -8.35 29.42 21.86
N GLY A 65 -7.51 29.86 20.92
CA GLY A 65 -6.50 29.02 20.31
C GLY A 65 -7.01 28.05 19.24
N ALA A 66 -8.23 28.25 18.70
CA ALA A 66 -8.73 27.46 17.57
C ALA A 66 -7.79 27.56 16.37
N PRO A 67 -7.43 26.42 15.71
CA PRO A 67 -6.48 26.42 14.61
C PRO A 67 -6.91 27.31 13.45
N SER A 68 -5.96 28.00 12.85
CA SER A 68 -6.20 28.82 11.65
C SER A 68 -5.10 28.63 10.61
N THR A 69 -5.53 28.51 9.35
CA THR A 69 -4.64 28.33 8.22
C THR A 69 -4.84 29.42 7.20
N PHE A 70 -3.78 30.06 6.78
CA PHE A 70 -3.75 31.03 5.69
C PHE A 70 -2.91 30.49 4.55
N THR A 71 -3.40 30.63 3.30
CA THR A 71 -2.68 30.20 2.10
C THR A 71 -2.73 31.26 1.02
N LEU A 72 -1.60 31.47 0.35
CA LEU A 72 -1.49 32.27 -0.88
C LEU A 72 -0.75 31.43 -1.90
N GLY A 73 -1.40 31.08 -2.99
CA GLY A 73 -0.80 30.23 -3.99
C GLY A 73 -1.25 30.53 -5.41
N GLY A 74 -0.60 29.86 -6.34
CA GLY A 74 -0.99 29.93 -7.73
C GLY A 74 -0.17 29.00 -8.60
N HIS A 75 -0.67 28.75 -9.81
CA HIS A 75 0.00 27.90 -10.77
C HIS A 75 -0.33 28.33 -12.20
N THR A 76 0.50 27.87 -13.14
CA THR A 76 0.33 28.10 -14.57
C THR A 76 0.83 26.91 -15.38
N LEU A 77 0.38 26.80 -16.62
CA LEU A 77 0.89 25.87 -17.61
C LEU A 77 1.72 26.61 -18.66
N LEU A 78 2.98 26.22 -18.83
CA LEU A 78 3.82 26.62 -19.96
C LEU A 78 3.48 25.69 -21.15
N LYS A 79 2.47 26.06 -21.95
CA LYS A 79 1.85 25.18 -22.96
C LYS A 79 2.85 24.57 -23.95
N LYS A 80 3.83 25.36 -24.45
CA LYS A 80 4.82 24.86 -25.44
C LYS A 80 5.72 23.74 -24.91
N GLN A 81 5.92 23.68 -23.59
CA GLN A 81 6.78 22.69 -22.92
C GLN A 81 6.00 21.62 -22.18
N ASN A 82 4.67 21.70 -22.11
CA ASN A 82 3.81 20.84 -21.27
C ASN A 82 4.23 20.85 -19.79
N ILE A 83 4.78 21.97 -19.31
CA ILE A 83 5.30 22.12 -17.94
C ILE A 83 4.33 22.96 -17.13
N GLY A 84 3.87 22.44 -16.01
CA GLY A 84 3.18 23.20 -14.99
C GLY A 84 4.16 23.73 -13.95
N LEU A 85 4.03 25.00 -13.62
CA LEU A 85 4.76 25.65 -12.53
C LEU A 85 3.77 26.20 -11.52
N GLY A 86 4.03 26.02 -10.25
CA GLY A 86 3.19 26.54 -9.17
C GLY A 86 3.95 26.79 -7.89
N GLY A 87 3.31 27.51 -7.00
CA GLY A 87 3.87 27.76 -5.68
C GLY A 87 2.79 28.15 -4.69
N MET A 88 3.08 27.98 -3.41
CA MET A 88 2.19 28.35 -2.32
C MET A 88 3.01 28.79 -1.12
N LEU A 89 2.58 29.88 -0.49
CA LEU A 89 2.96 30.27 0.86
C LEU A 89 1.82 29.88 1.80
N PHE A 90 2.15 29.37 2.96
CA PHE A 90 1.15 29.02 3.96
C PHE A 90 1.64 29.34 5.37
N LEU A 91 0.67 29.66 6.21
CA LEU A 91 0.85 29.85 7.64
C LEU A 91 -0.27 29.07 8.31
N ASP A 92 0.11 28.15 9.18
CA ASP A 92 -0.79 27.31 9.94
C ASP A 92 -0.50 27.48 11.42
N ASP A 93 -1.48 28.00 12.14
CA ASP A 93 -1.44 28.19 13.58
C ASP A 93 -2.32 27.11 14.22
N THR A 94 -1.68 26.14 14.89
CA THR A 94 -2.35 24.95 15.43
C THR A 94 -2.65 25.07 16.91
N GLY A 95 -3.13 26.22 17.37
CA GLY A 95 -3.58 26.39 18.75
C GLY A 95 -2.67 27.27 19.60
N GLY A 96 -2.33 28.45 19.09
CA GLY A 96 -1.63 29.52 19.82
C GLY A 96 -0.12 29.28 19.97
N ALA A 97 0.28 28.21 20.63
CA ALA A 97 1.70 27.95 20.88
C ALA A 97 2.46 27.33 19.70
N MET A 98 1.79 26.55 18.85
CA MET A 98 2.41 25.85 17.71
C MET A 98 2.04 26.53 16.39
N ARG A 99 3.05 26.90 15.62
CA ARG A 99 2.90 27.54 14.32
C ARG A 99 3.80 26.89 13.28
N GLN A 100 3.23 26.64 12.09
CA GLN A 100 3.96 26.20 10.92
C GLN A 100 3.87 27.28 9.83
N THR A 101 5.01 27.74 9.34
CA THR A 101 5.08 28.64 8.18
C THR A 101 5.88 27.96 7.10
N GLY A 102 5.42 28.03 5.86
CA GLY A 102 6.15 27.35 4.79
C GLY A 102 5.94 27.95 3.42
N ALA A 103 6.85 27.56 2.54
CA ALA A 103 6.79 27.84 1.11
C ALA A 103 6.94 26.54 0.33
N MET A 104 6.14 26.41 -0.72
CA MET A 104 6.13 25.25 -1.62
C MET A 104 6.33 25.73 -3.07
N LEU A 105 7.16 25.01 -3.82
CA LEU A 105 7.32 25.17 -5.26
C LEU A 105 7.05 23.86 -5.95
N ASN A 106 6.14 23.88 -6.93
CA ASN A 106 5.71 22.72 -7.69
C ASN A 106 6.22 22.80 -9.13
N TYR A 107 6.75 21.69 -9.60
CA TYR A 107 7.06 21.42 -10.99
C TYR A 107 6.29 20.19 -11.45
N SER A 108 5.49 20.33 -12.50
CA SER A 108 4.78 19.21 -13.13
C SER A 108 5.13 19.09 -14.60
N TYR A 109 5.12 17.87 -15.10
CA TYR A 109 5.20 17.57 -16.53
C TYR A 109 3.94 16.84 -16.95
N ILE A 110 3.26 17.35 -18.00
CA ILE A 110 1.98 16.83 -18.48
C ILE A 110 2.22 16.09 -19.79
N LEU A 111 2.30 14.77 -19.71
CA LEU A 111 2.43 13.88 -20.85
C LEU A 111 1.05 13.68 -21.50
N LYS A 112 0.92 13.97 -22.80
CA LYS A 112 -0.25 13.60 -23.58
C LYS A 112 -0.08 12.15 -24.04
N LEU A 113 -0.92 11.26 -23.54
CA LEU A 113 -0.89 9.84 -23.93
C LEU A 113 -1.60 9.64 -25.27
N ASN A 114 -2.70 10.35 -25.47
CA ASN A 114 -3.45 10.43 -26.73
C ASN A 114 -4.32 11.69 -26.74
N SER A 115 -5.19 11.85 -27.76
CA SER A 115 -6.12 13.00 -27.88
C SER A 115 -7.05 13.17 -26.67
N ASN A 116 -7.35 12.09 -25.95
CA ASN A 116 -8.35 12.05 -24.88
C ASN A 116 -7.76 11.88 -23.47
N SER A 117 -6.48 11.53 -23.34
CA SER A 117 -5.89 11.24 -22.05
C SER A 117 -4.53 11.90 -21.85
N LYS A 118 -4.27 12.29 -20.60
CA LYS A 118 -3.05 12.95 -20.15
C LYS A 118 -2.60 12.33 -18.83
N LEU A 119 -1.30 12.25 -18.62
CA LEU A 119 -0.69 11.89 -17.35
C LEU A 119 0.16 13.07 -16.87
N SER A 120 -0.19 13.64 -15.73
CA SER A 120 0.61 14.66 -15.07
C SER A 120 1.45 14.02 -13.98
N MET A 121 2.75 14.27 -13.99
CA MET A 121 3.72 13.83 -12.98
C MET A 121 4.37 15.05 -12.37
N ALA A 122 4.52 15.10 -11.05
CA ALA A 122 5.05 16.29 -10.40
C ALA A 122 5.91 15.99 -9.18
N LEU A 123 6.83 16.92 -8.96
CA LEU A 123 7.59 17.04 -7.72
C LEU A 123 7.36 18.41 -7.11
N SER A 124 7.37 18.46 -5.79
CA SER A 124 7.28 19.68 -5.01
C SER A 124 8.44 19.74 -4.03
N GLY A 125 9.13 20.88 -4.00
CA GLY A 125 10.05 21.23 -2.94
C GLY A 125 9.37 22.12 -1.91
N ILE A 126 9.51 21.81 -0.64
CA ILE A 126 8.84 22.49 0.47
C ILE A 126 9.87 22.87 1.51
N ILE A 127 9.78 24.10 2.00
CA ILE A 127 10.54 24.56 3.16
C ILE A 127 9.53 24.93 4.24
N ASN A 128 9.56 24.22 5.35
CA ASN A 128 8.72 24.45 6.52
C ASN A 128 9.56 24.99 7.67
N GLN A 129 9.03 25.97 8.38
CA GLN A 129 9.50 26.37 9.70
C GLN A 129 8.45 26.01 10.72
N TYR A 130 8.78 25.09 11.60
CA TYR A 130 7.98 24.75 12.78
C TYR A 130 8.45 25.59 13.94
N SER A 131 7.54 26.24 14.63
CA SER A 131 7.84 27.03 15.82
C SER A 131 6.86 26.69 16.94
N TYR A 132 7.39 26.66 18.15
CA TYR A 132 6.63 26.54 19.37
C TYR A 132 7.00 27.73 20.27
N ASN A 133 6.00 28.44 20.76
CA ASN A 133 6.14 29.58 21.66
C ASN A 133 5.43 29.28 22.99
N GLY A 134 6.17 28.73 23.92
CA GLY A 134 5.62 28.34 25.22
C GLY A 134 5.12 29.51 26.08
N SER A 135 5.58 30.75 25.80
CA SER A 135 5.11 31.93 26.51
C SER A 135 3.66 32.34 26.21
N GLU A 136 3.06 31.75 25.15
CA GLU A 136 1.65 31.96 24.78
C GLU A 136 0.70 31.00 25.52
N ILE A 137 1.23 30.03 26.32
CA ILE A 137 0.42 29.12 27.13
C ILE A 137 0.23 29.71 28.51
N GLU A 138 -0.99 30.06 28.86
CA GLU A 138 -1.36 30.41 30.24
C GLU A 138 -1.36 29.15 31.12
N ASN A 139 -0.30 28.98 31.92
CA ASN A 139 -0.20 27.87 32.87
C ASN A 139 -0.55 28.36 34.29
N ILE A 140 -1.40 27.61 34.97
CA ILE A 140 -1.74 27.82 36.39
C ILE A 140 -0.53 27.50 37.27
N ASP A 141 0.30 26.50 36.85
CA ASP A 141 1.59 26.17 37.46
C ASP A 141 2.70 26.30 36.41
N PRO A 142 3.78 27.08 36.69
CA PRO A 142 4.86 27.26 35.73
C PRO A 142 5.67 25.99 35.53
N ASP A 143 5.43 25.32 34.39
CA ASP A 143 6.25 24.21 33.92
C ASP A 143 7.39 24.77 33.06
N PRO A 144 8.66 24.63 33.50
CA PRO A 144 9.80 25.11 32.71
C PRO A 144 9.90 24.47 31.32
N ALA A 145 9.39 23.28 31.13
CA ALA A 145 9.38 22.60 29.83
C ALA A 145 8.42 23.27 28.85
N LEU A 146 7.31 23.82 29.31
CA LEU A 146 6.32 24.50 28.49
C LEU A 146 6.68 25.97 28.18
N SER A 147 7.62 26.58 28.92
CA SER A 147 8.02 27.99 28.74
C SER A 147 9.09 28.23 27.67
N MET A 148 9.59 27.17 27.02
CA MET A 148 10.64 27.28 26.02
C MET A 148 10.10 27.72 24.66
N ASN A 149 10.92 28.50 23.94
CA ASN A 149 10.65 28.84 22.54
C ASN A 149 11.57 28.06 21.62
N VAL A 150 10.99 27.30 20.70
CA VAL A 150 11.72 26.46 19.76
C VAL A 150 11.31 26.78 18.32
N SER A 151 12.30 26.89 17.45
CA SER A 151 12.05 27.04 16.01
C SER A 151 13.02 26.19 15.21
N GLN A 152 12.50 25.46 14.22
CA GLN A 152 13.27 24.58 13.37
C GLN A 152 12.79 24.63 11.92
N LEU A 153 13.74 24.74 10.99
CA LEU A 153 13.49 24.52 9.56
C LEU A 153 13.47 23.01 9.27
N ALA A 154 12.48 22.59 8.50
CA ALA A 154 12.31 21.22 8.04
C ALA A 154 12.02 21.23 6.54
N PRO A 155 13.04 21.02 5.68
CA PRO A 155 12.83 20.88 4.26
C PRO A 155 12.11 19.54 3.98
N ASP A 156 11.21 19.55 3.00
CA ASP A 156 10.50 18.34 2.60
C ASP A 156 10.23 18.33 1.09
N MET A 157 9.71 17.22 0.61
CA MET A 157 9.32 17.05 -0.78
C MET A 157 7.97 16.35 -0.86
N SER A 158 7.28 16.56 -1.99
CA SER A 158 6.08 15.81 -2.33
C SER A 158 6.18 15.31 -3.77
N PHE A 159 5.53 14.18 -4.04
CA PHE A 159 5.39 13.60 -5.36
C PHE A 159 3.91 13.46 -5.71
N GLY A 160 3.59 13.61 -6.98
CA GLY A 160 2.23 13.45 -7.47
C GLY A 160 2.13 12.84 -8.84
N LEU A 161 1.04 12.12 -9.04
CA LEU A 161 0.55 11.65 -10.34
C LEU A 161 -0.91 12.03 -10.48
N VAL A 162 -1.35 12.46 -11.66
CA VAL A 162 -2.76 12.64 -12.01
C VAL A 162 -2.98 12.15 -13.42
N TYR A 163 -3.86 11.17 -13.55
CA TYR A 163 -4.39 10.74 -14.84
C TYR A 163 -5.67 11.51 -15.16
N SER A 164 -5.74 12.10 -16.35
CA SER A 164 -6.91 12.84 -16.86
C SER A 164 -7.45 12.15 -18.10
N LEU A 165 -8.74 11.84 -18.11
CA LEU A 165 -9.44 11.30 -19.26
C LEU A 165 -10.51 12.30 -19.73
N LYS A 166 -10.40 12.77 -20.99
CA LYS A 166 -11.31 13.74 -21.64
C LYS A 166 -11.51 15.02 -20.82
N ASP A 167 -10.52 15.38 -19.99
CA ASP A 167 -10.60 16.47 -19.01
C ASP A 167 -11.84 16.41 -18.10
N LYS A 168 -12.50 15.24 -18.02
CA LYS A 168 -13.69 14.98 -17.20
C LYS A 168 -13.42 14.08 -16.00
N LEU A 169 -12.64 13.02 -16.18
CA LEU A 169 -12.23 12.14 -15.09
C LEU A 169 -10.79 12.45 -14.70
N LEU A 170 -10.58 12.78 -13.45
CA LEU A 170 -9.25 12.96 -12.85
C LEU A 170 -9.05 11.91 -11.75
N ILE A 171 -7.97 11.15 -11.84
CA ILE A 171 -7.56 10.20 -10.79
C ILE A 171 -6.17 10.59 -10.36
N GLY A 172 -5.98 10.89 -9.08
CA GLY A 172 -4.73 11.42 -8.53
C GLY A 172 -4.16 10.55 -7.42
N LEU A 173 -2.84 10.36 -7.44
CA LEU A 173 -2.05 9.81 -6.34
C LEU A 173 -1.05 10.87 -5.90
N GLY A 174 -1.09 11.25 -4.61
CA GLY A 174 -0.16 12.18 -4.00
C GLY A 174 0.56 11.55 -2.82
N ILE A 175 1.84 11.88 -2.67
CA ILE A 175 2.65 11.48 -1.52
C ILE A 175 3.32 12.73 -0.98
N ASN A 176 2.96 13.11 0.24
CA ASN A 176 3.55 14.26 0.92
C ASN A 176 4.51 13.81 2.02
N GLN A 177 5.44 14.70 2.38
CA GLN A 177 6.47 14.47 3.39
C GLN A 177 7.39 13.28 3.05
N LEU A 178 7.89 13.25 1.81
CA LEU A 178 8.78 12.20 1.29
C LEU A 178 10.07 12.07 2.08
N ILE A 179 10.68 13.20 2.49
CA ILE A 179 11.96 13.25 3.22
C ILE A 179 11.76 12.80 4.67
N GLN A 180 10.56 13.04 5.24
CA GLN A 180 10.28 12.76 6.64
C GLN A 180 11.28 13.46 7.57
N SER A 181 11.46 14.74 7.38
CA SER A 181 12.42 15.54 8.13
C SER A 181 12.29 15.34 9.64
N LYS A 182 13.43 15.16 10.31
CA LYS A 182 13.51 15.02 11.76
C LYS A 182 13.38 16.39 12.42
N LEU A 183 12.54 16.49 13.44
CA LEU A 183 12.33 17.68 14.25
C LEU A 183 13.17 17.60 15.54
N SER A 184 14.50 17.53 15.39
CA SER A 184 15.44 17.25 16.48
C SER A 184 15.43 18.29 17.61
N LYS A 185 15.18 19.56 17.29
CA LYS A 185 15.06 20.61 18.32
C LYS A 185 13.84 20.43 19.23
N PHE A 186 12.83 19.70 18.76
CA PHE A 186 11.67 19.34 19.54
C PHE A 186 11.89 18.07 20.37
N ASP A 187 12.97 17.30 20.11
CA ASP A 187 13.39 16.16 20.94
C ASP A 187 14.07 16.62 22.24
N GLU A 188 14.76 17.78 22.23
CA GLU A 188 15.42 18.33 23.42
C GLU A 188 14.44 18.74 24.52
N PHE A 189 13.16 18.91 24.17
CA PHE A 189 12.06 19.10 25.11
C PHE A 189 11.83 17.93 26.05
N ASN A 190 12.27 16.74 25.67
CA ASN A 190 12.00 15.49 26.36
C ASN A 190 13.27 14.73 26.72
N ASN A 191 14.10 15.28 27.62
CA ASN A 191 15.19 14.51 28.24
C ASN A 191 14.73 13.23 28.94
N LEU A 192 13.43 12.96 29.05
CA LEU A 192 12.81 11.76 29.60
C LEU A 192 12.35 10.73 28.53
N TYR A 193 12.24 11.13 27.26
CA TYR A 193 11.80 10.23 26.17
C TYR A 193 12.72 10.41 24.97
N THR A 194 13.43 9.36 24.60
CA THR A 194 14.15 9.23 23.32
C THR A 194 13.15 9.15 22.17
N GLY A 195 12.32 10.18 21.98
CA GLY A 195 11.34 10.29 20.91
C GLY A 195 12.04 10.58 19.59
N ASN A 196 11.66 9.87 18.53
CA ASN A 196 12.13 10.16 17.19
C ASN A 196 11.06 11.03 16.48
N ASN A 197 11.00 12.33 16.83
CA ASN A 197 10.06 13.27 16.21
C ASN A 197 10.39 13.45 14.73
N ARG A 198 9.68 12.73 13.86
CA ARG A 198 9.77 12.83 12.41
C ARG A 198 8.42 13.16 11.80
N LEU A 199 8.46 13.91 10.71
CA LEU A 199 7.29 14.06 9.85
C LEU A 199 6.91 12.70 9.27
N ILE A 200 5.62 12.42 9.18
CA ILE A 200 5.08 11.14 8.69
C ILE A 200 4.59 11.33 7.26
N ARG A 201 4.88 10.37 6.39
CA ARG A 201 4.38 10.39 5.01
C ARG A 201 2.86 10.28 4.97
N HIS A 202 2.26 11.14 4.15
CA HIS A 202 0.84 11.14 3.88
C HIS A 202 0.61 10.72 2.42
N TYR A 203 -0.28 9.78 2.24
CA TYR A 203 -0.69 9.27 0.94
C TYR A 203 -2.12 9.71 0.65
N HIS A 204 -2.34 10.24 -0.53
CA HIS A 204 -3.63 10.73 -0.99
C HIS A 204 -4.02 10.01 -2.27
N LEU A 205 -5.19 9.44 -2.32
CA LEU A 205 -5.81 8.96 -3.54
C LEU A 205 -7.07 9.77 -3.77
N SER A 206 -7.18 10.39 -4.94
CA SER A 206 -8.33 11.22 -5.30
C SER A 206 -8.93 10.77 -6.63
N ALA A 207 -10.24 10.90 -6.73
CA ALA A 207 -10.97 10.74 -7.99
C ALA A 207 -12.02 11.82 -8.09
N MET A 208 -12.11 12.51 -9.22
CA MET A 208 -13.11 13.52 -9.50
C MET A 208 -13.65 13.31 -10.92
N TYR A 209 -14.95 13.41 -11.07
CA TYR A 209 -15.60 13.29 -12.37
C TYR A 209 -16.51 14.49 -12.65
N THR A 210 -16.30 15.17 -13.76
CA THR A 210 -17.13 16.30 -14.21
C THR A 210 -18.18 15.81 -15.18
N MET A 211 -19.44 16.00 -14.85
CA MET A 211 -20.59 15.53 -15.61
C MET A 211 -21.54 16.71 -15.90
N ALA A 212 -21.76 17.03 -17.16
CA ALA A 212 -22.82 17.93 -17.57
C ALA A 212 -24.16 17.17 -17.57
N ILE A 213 -25.12 17.63 -16.77
CA ILE A 213 -26.50 17.10 -16.77
C ILE A 213 -27.29 17.74 -17.93
N ASN A 214 -27.11 19.04 -18.12
CA ASN A 214 -27.60 19.83 -19.23
C ASN A 214 -26.70 21.07 -19.41
N ASP A 215 -27.04 21.96 -20.32
CA ASP A 215 -26.26 23.16 -20.60
C ASP A 215 -26.09 24.12 -19.42
N ASN A 216 -26.98 24.02 -18.42
CA ASN A 216 -27.00 24.90 -17.25
C ASN A 216 -26.54 24.27 -15.96
N ILE A 217 -26.41 22.93 -15.91
CA ILE A 217 -26.12 22.20 -14.65
C ILE A 217 -24.96 21.23 -14.88
N GLN A 218 -23.90 21.44 -14.11
CA GLN A 218 -22.74 20.52 -14.03
C GLN A 218 -22.68 19.92 -12.63
N LEU A 219 -22.38 18.63 -12.54
CA LEU A 219 -22.10 17.91 -11.29
C LEU A 219 -20.65 17.46 -11.28
N ASP A 220 -20.00 17.63 -10.12
CA ASP A 220 -18.64 17.22 -9.86
C ASP A 220 -18.58 16.35 -8.59
N PRO A 221 -18.93 15.04 -8.67
CA PRO A 221 -18.64 14.12 -7.58
C PRO A 221 -17.14 13.92 -7.42
N TYR A 222 -16.69 13.80 -6.16
CA TYR A 222 -15.32 13.44 -5.87
C TYR A 222 -15.20 12.49 -4.68
N LEU A 223 -14.09 11.77 -4.67
CA LEU A 223 -13.61 10.92 -3.59
C LEU A 223 -12.18 11.34 -3.24
N LEU A 224 -11.89 11.46 -1.96
CA LEU A 224 -10.53 11.64 -1.45
C LEU A 224 -10.28 10.65 -0.32
N LEU A 225 -9.24 9.84 -0.47
CA LEU A 225 -8.72 8.94 0.56
C LEU A 225 -7.38 9.47 1.04
N ARG A 226 -7.20 9.55 2.36
CA ARG A 226 -5.95 9.96 3.02
C ARG A 226 -5.50 8.87 3.98
N THR A 227 -4.22 8.54 3.98
CA THR A 227 -3.65 7.59 4.93
C THR A 227 -2.18 7.86 5.21
N THR A 228 -1.73 7.51 6.41
CA THR A 228 -0.32 7.46 6.79
C THR A 228 0.16 6.02 6.93
N PHE A 229 -0.72 5.03 6.77
CA PHE A 229 -0.54 3.61 7.12
C PHE A 229 -0.24 3.33 8.61
N ILE A 230 -0.17 4.38 9.43
CA ILE A 230 0.00 4.27 10.89
C ILE A 230 -1.36 4.42 11.56
N ASN A 231 -2.20 5.30 11.00
CA ASN A 231 -3.53 5.65 11.50
C ASN A 231 -4.61 5.08 10.60
N ALA A 232 -5.85 5.03 11.09
CA ALA A 232 -7.00 4.69 10.28
C ALA A 232 -7.09 5.61 9.06
N PRO A 233 -7.34 5.07 7.85
CA PRO A 233 -7.50 5.89 6.68
C PRO A 233 -8.75 6.74 6.79
N GLN A 234 -8.65 8.00 6.35
CA GLN A 234 -9.76 8.92 6.28
C GLN A 234 -10.26 9.01 4.84
N PHE A 235 -11.55 8.91 4.64
CA PHE A 235 -12.15 9.16 3.33
C PHE A 235 -13.11 10.34 3.37
N GLU A 236 -13.20 11.04 2.27
CA GLU A 236 -14.14 12.14 2.04
C GLU A 236 -14.83 11.93 0.71
N LEU A 237 -16.15 11.99 0.73
CA LEU A 237 -17.03 11.95 -0.44
C LEU A 237 -17.66 13.30 -0.60
N GLY A 238 -17.65 13.84 -1.80
CA GLY A 238 -18.23 15.13 -2.08
C GLY A 238 -19.00 15.18 -3.38
N LEU A 239 -19.95 16.08 -3.44
CA LEU A 239 -20.71 16.43 -4.63
C LEU A 239 -20.85 17.94 -4.71
N LYS A 240 -20.34 18.54 -5.79
CA LYS A 240 -20.54 19.94 -6.13
C LYS A 240 -21.45 20.04 -7.35
N SER A 241 -22.44 20.93 -7.30
CA SER A 241 -23.31 21.28 -8.41
C SER A 241 -23.04 22.72 -8.82
N THR A 242 -22.77 22.96 -10.08
CA THR A 242 -22.57 24.30 -10.65
C THR A 242 -23.72 24.65 -11.57
N PHE A 243 -24.28 25.84 -11.42
CA PHE A 243 -25.45 26.33 -12.15
C PHE A 243 -25.06 27.52 -13.04
N ASN A 244 -25.35 27.43 -14.33
CA ASN A 244 -25.05 28.44 -15.33
C ASN A 244 -23.58 28.92 -15.31
N GLU A 245 -22.66 28.04 -14.93
CA GLU A 245 -21.25 28.36 -14.68
C GLU A 245 -21.02 29.47 -13.62
N LEU A 246 -22.07 30.00 -13.02
CA LEU A 246 -22.06 31.18 -12.14
C LEU A 246 -22.11 30.80 -10.65
N PHE A 247 -23.08 30.00 -10.23
CA PHE A 247 -23.25 29.61 -8.82
C PHE A 247 -22.88 28.15 -8.63
N PHE A 248 -22.31 27.83 -7.50
CA PHE A 248 -22.14 26.44 -7.10
C PHE A 248 -22.54 26.23 -5.64
N VAL A 249 -23.07 25.05 -5.40
CA VAL A 249 -23.33 24.52 -4.06
C VAL A 249 -22.79 23.11 -3.98
N GLY A 250 -22.41 22.66 -2.80
CA GLY A 250 -21.91 21.30 -2.61
C GLY A 250 -22.12 20.82 -1.19
N ALA A 251 -22.00 19.52 -1.06
CA ALA A 251 -21.99 18.86 0.24
C ALA A 251 -20.94 17.76 0.22
N ASN A 252 -20.12 17.69 1.28
CA ASN A 252 -19.12 16.65 1.45
C ASN A 252 -19.33 15.95 2.79
N TYR A 253 -19.02 14.67 2.82
CA TYR A 253 -18.98 13.87 4.04
C TYR A 253 -17.54 13.39 4.28
N ARG A 254 -16.95 13.84 5.35
CA ARG A 254 -15.65 13.40 5.84
C ARG A 254 -15.87 12.42 6.98
N HIS A 255 -15.44 11.18 6.76
CA HIS A 255 -15.73 10.06 7.66
C HIS A 255 -15.27 10.34 9.09
N GLN A 256 -16.18 10.15 10.04
CA GLN A 256 -15.98 10.34 11.49
C GLN A 256 -15.55 11.76 11.92
N GLU A 257 -15.51 12.73 11.01
CA GLU A 257 -15.03 14.08 11.33
C GLU A 257 -16.12 15.14 11.12
N SER A 258 -16.65 15.30 9.90
CA SER A 258 -17.58 16.38 9.60
C SER A 258 -18.48 16.15 8.39
N VAL A 259 -19.58 16.87 8.36
CA VAL A 259 -20.36 17.15 7.14
C VAL A 259 -20.05 18.58 6.74
N ILE A 260 -19.74 18.79 5.47
CA ILE A 260 -19.28 20.06 4.92
C ILE A 260 -20.34 20.59 3.95
N ALA A 261 -20.78 21.80 4.17
CA ALA A 261 -21.58 22.55 3.20
C ALA A 261 -20.67 23.51 2.44
N LEU A 262 -20.81 23.55 1.12
CA LEU A 262 -20.02 24.37 0.22
C LEU A 262 -20.94 25.27 -0.61
N LEU A 263 -20.59 26.53 -0.77
CA LEU A 263 -21.28 27.45 -1.65
C LEU A 263 -20.29 28.47 -2.25
N GLY A 264 -20.64 29.02 -3.40
CA GLY A 264 -19.81 30.07 -3.98
C GLY A 264 -20.32 30.57 -5.34
N VAL A 265 -19.52 31.46 -5.88
CA VAL A 265 -19.83 32.20 -7.10
C VAL A 265 -18.59 32.25 -7.99
N ASN A 266 -18.78 31.97 -9.27
CA ASN A 266 -17.82 32.22 -10.35
C ASN A 266 -18.30 33.44 -11.14
N TYR A 267 -17.74 34.60 -10.91
CA TYR A 267 -18.09 35.78 -11.68
C TYR A 267 -16.96 36.21 -12.61
N LYS A 268 -17.17 36.10 -13.90
CA LYS A 268 -16.12 36.29 -14.93
C LYS A 268 -14.95 35.31 -14.61
N ASN A 269 -13.85 35.84 -14.12
CA ASN A 269 -12.64 35.06 -13.83
C ASN A 269 -12.38 34.93 -12.32
N ALA A 270 -13.19 35.57 -11.49
CA ALA A 270 -13.07 35.55 -10.05
C ALA A 270 -13.95 34.45 -9.45
N ILE A 271 -13.42 33.73 -8.49
CA ILE A 271 -14.10 32.67 -7.74
C ILE A 271 -14.10 33.10 -6.28
N LEU A 272 -15.27 33.16 -5.67
CA LEU A 272 -15.43 33.29 -4.23
C LEU A 272 -16.14 32.03 -3.74
N ALA A 273 -15.50 31.31 -2.85
CA ALA A 273 -16.01 30.09 -2.27
C ALA A 273 -16.00 30.16 -0.73
N TYR A 274 -17.02 29.60 -0.11
CA TYR A 274 -17.14 29.46 1.32
C TYR A 274 -17.54 28.02 1.65
N SER A 275 -16.94 27.45 2.67
CA SER A 275 -17.39 26.19 3.25
C SER A 275 -17.55 26.28 4.76
N TYR A 276 -18.51 25.50 5.25
CA TYR A 276 -18.78 25.30 6.66
C TYR A 276 -18.74 23.81 6.98
N ASP A 277 -17.85 23.41 7.92
CA ASP A 277 -17.73 22.04 8.37
C ASP A 277 -18.48 21.89 9.69
N TYR A 278 -19.58 21.14 9.68
CA TYR A 278 -20.30 20.74 10.89
C TYR A 278 -19.63 19.51 11.50
N PRO A 279 -19.05 19.60 12.72
CA PRO A 279 -18.32 18.48 13.32
C PRO A 279 -19.27 17.35 13.76
N LEU A 280 -18.87 16.10 13.46
CA LEU A 280 -19.57 14.88 13.89
C LEU A 280 -18.90 14.22 15.10
N SER A 281 -17.62 14.55 15.35
CA SER A 281 -16.84 14.04 16.47
C SER A 281 -17.18 14.77 17.78
N ASP A 282 -16.61 14.32 18.90
CA ASP A 282 -16.84 14.89 20.24
C ASP A 282 -16.47 16.36 20.36
N ILE A 283 -15.62 16.88 19.47
CA ILE A 283 -15.26 18.29 19.39
C ILE A 283 -16.49 19.21 19.20
N ARG A 284 -17.60 18.69 18.68
CA ARG A 284 -18.85 19.43 18.50
C ARG A 284 -19.40 20.07 19.79
N SER A 285 -19.02 19.51 20.94
CA SER A 285 -19.46 20.03 22.25
C SER A 285 -18.70 21.32 22.65
N TYR A 286 -17.60 21.60 21.99
CA TYR A 286 -16.69 22.73 22.29
C TYR A 286 -16.50 23.67 21.10
N SER A 287 -16.90 23.27 19.89
CA SER A 287 -16.66 24.01 18.65
C SER A 287 -17.97 24.38 17.96
N ASN A 288 -17.99 25.58 17.38
CA ASN A 288 -19.03 26.05 16.48
C ASN A 288 -18.86 25.59 15.02
N GLY A 289 -17.97 24.61 14.78
CA GLY A 289 -17.62 24.14 13.45
C GLY A 289 -16.41 24.84 12.85
N SER A 290 -16.10 24.55 11.59
CA SER A 290 -14.97 25.16 10.89
C SER A 290 -15.46 25.97 9.69
N HIS A 291 -14.78 27.08 9.43
CA HIS A 291 -15.09 27.99 8.33
C HIS A 291 -13.88 28.10 7.39
N GLU A 292 -14.12 28.01 6.09
CA GLU A 292 -13.07 28.22 5.10
C GLU A 292 -13.59 29.13 3.99
N ILE A 293 -12.80 30.19 3.71
CA ILE A 293 -13.07 31.13 2.62
C ILE A 293 -11.93 31.02 1.62
N LEU A 294 -12.26 30.96 0.34
CA LEU A 294 -11.31 30.98 -0.75
C LEU A 294 -11.68 32.04 -1.78
N LEU A 295 -10.71 32.84 -2.14
CA LEU A 295 -10.78 33.78 -3.24
C LEU A 295 -9.76 33.36 -4.30
N ALA A 296 -10.21 33.13 -5.53
CA ALA A 296 -9.32 32.79 -6.63
C ALA A 296 -9.60 33.65 -7.86
N TYR A 297 -8.58 33.85 -8.66
CA TYR A 297 -8.70 34.49 -9.96
C TYR A 297 -8.03 33.61 -11.00
N GLN A 298 -8.81 33.19 -12.00
CA GLN A 298 -8.33 32.37 -13.09
C GLN A 298 -8.22 33.23 -14.35
N PHE A 299 -7.00 33.40 -14.82
CA PHE A 299 -6.77 34.17 -16.06
C PHE A 299 -7.36 33.45 -17.24
N ASN A 300 -7.82 34.23 -18.24
CA ASN A 300 -8.40 33.66 -19.46
C ASN A 300 -7.40 32.69 -20.13
N LYS A 301 -7.91 31.57 -20.60
CA LYS A 301 -7.11 30.72 -21.49
C LYS A 301 -6.63 31.60 -22.67
N PRO A 302 -5.34 31.59 -23.00
CA PRO A 302 -4.91 32.18 -24.27
C PRO A 302 -5.80 31.56 -25.35
N LYS A 303 -6.41 32.42 -26.22
CA LYS A 303 -7.18 31.91 -27.36
C LYS A 303 -6.27 30.92 -28.08
N GLU A 304 -6.73 29.70 -28.24
CA GLU A 304 -6.11 28.82 -29.22
C GLU A 304 -6.19 29.55 -30.55
N GLU A 305 -5.03 29.78 -31.19
CA GLU A 305 -5.06 30.16 -32.60
C GLU A 305 -5.89 29.08 -33.30
N PRO A 306 -6.90 29.46 -34.11
CA PRO A 306 -7.64 28.47 -34.86
C PRO A 306 -6.63 27.63 -35.62
N ALA A 307 -6.75 26.30 -35.51
CA ALA A 307 -5.96 25.40 -36.32
C ALA A 307 -6.07 25.90 -37.79
N PRO A 308 -4.96 25.92 -38.54
CA PRO A 308 -5.02 26.35 -39.95
C PRO A 308 -6.17 25.62 -40.61
N VAL A 309 -7.03 26.40 -41.28
CA VAL A 309 -8.15 25.85 -42.04
C VAL A 309 -7.53 24.97 -43.13
N VAL A 310 -7.57 23.66 -42.93
CA VAL A 310 -7.18 22.69 -43.94
C VAL A 310 -8.23 22.82 -45.05
N GLU A 311 -7.80 23.20 -46.25
CA GLU A 311 -8.68 23.23 -47.41
C GLU A 311 -9.29 21.83 -47.57
N GLU A 312 -10.59 21.75 -47.71
CA GLU A 312 -11.42 20.54 -47.60
C GLU A 312 -11.14 19.43 -48.63
N ASN A 313 -10.16 19.63 -49.53
CA ASN A 313 -9.89 18.75 -50.68
C ASN A 313 -8.37 18.57 -50.97
N THR A 314 -7.51 18.60 -49.96
CA THR A 314 -6.09 18.29 -50.15
C THR A 314 -5.82 16.78 -49.91
N ASP A 315 -4.96 16.22 -50.71
CA ASP A 315 -4.34 14.90 -50.59
C ASP A 315 -2.83 15.17 -50.69
N ARG A 316 -2.21 15.38 -49.52
CA ARG A 316 -0.84 15.92 -49.43
C ARG A 316 0.23 14.91 -49.81
N ASP A 317 0.02 13.66 -49.50
CA ASP A 317 0.99 12.59 -49.75
C ASP A 317 0.70 11.81 -51.01
N GLY A 318 -0.50 12.01 -51.63
CA GLY A 318 -0.84 11.50 -52.94
C GLY A 318 -1.24 10.02 -52.93
N ASP A 319 -1.70 9.46 -51.83
CA ASP A 319 -2.09 8.05 -51.74
C ASP A 319 -3.53 7.79 -52.24
N GLY A 320 -4.27 8.85 -52.54
CA GLY A 320 -5.63 8.81 -53.06
C GLY A 320 -6.71 8.86 -51.97
N ILE A 321 -6.33 9.22 -50.73
CA ILE A 321 -7.26 9.55 -49.65
C ILE A 321 -7.10 11.04 -49.31
N LEU A 322 -8.22 11.73 -49.13
CA LEU A 322 -8.16 13.14 -48.77
C LEU A 322 -7.70 13.32 -47.33
N ASP A 323 -6.91 14.36 -47.04
CA ASP A 323 -6.37 14.68 -45.72
C ASP A 323 -7.41 14.60 -44.57
N LYS A 324 -8.68 14.93 -44.86
CA LYS A 324 -9.77 14.86 -43.87
C LYS A 324 -10.20 13.44 -43.50
N ASP A 325 -9.99 12.50 -44.43
CA ASP A 325 -10.38 11.08 -44.31
C ASP A 325 -9.16 10.20 -44.04
N ASP A 326 -7.96 10.79 -44.09
CA ASP A 326 -6.67 10.18 -43.92
C ASP A 326 -6.17 10.30 -42.49
N LEU A 327 -5.78 9.17 -41.90
CA LEU A 327 -5.19 9.13 -40.57
C LEU A 327 -3.69 9.52 -40.55
N CYS A 328 -3.01 9.43 -41.71
CA CYS A 328 -1.60 9.75 -41.89
C CYS A 328 -1.35 10.73 -43.03
N PRO A 329 -1.93 11.95 -43.07
CA PRO A 329 -2.01 12.85 -44.21
C PRO A 329 -0.70 13.35 -44.83
N ASP A 330 0.44 12.98 -44.29
CA ASP A 330 1.78 13.38 -44.69
C ASP A 330 2.64 12.19 -45.14
N VAL A 331 2.11 10.93 -45.06
CA VAL A 331 2.84 9.68 -45.34
C VAL A 331 1.93 8.74 -46.11
N PRO A 332 2.23 8.46 -47.41
CA PRO A 332 1.39 7.61 -48.24
C PRO A 332 1.19 6.22 -47.63
N GLY A 333 -0.07 5.75 -47.60
CA GLY A 333 -0.37 4.47 -47.01
C GLY A 333 -1.47 3.68 -47.73
N LEU A 334 -2.04 2.72 -47.03
CA LEU A 334 -3.03 1.80 -47.62
C LEU A 334 -4.45 2.24 -47.26
N LYS A 335 -5.36 2.10 -48.24
CA LYS A 335 -6.79 2.41 -48.02
C LYS A 335 -7.41 1.58 -46.90
N GLU A 336 -6.90 0.38 -46.68
CA GLU A 336 -7.33 -0.52 -45.62
C GLU A 336 -7.06 0.08 -44.22
N TYR A 337 -5.96 0.84 -44.09
CA TYR A 337 -5.55 1.53 -42.86
C TYR A 337 -5.80 3.04 -42.91
N LYS A 338 -6.75 3.46 -43.76
CA LYS A 338 -7.16 4.86 -43.90
C LYS A 338 -5.98 5.82 -44.13
N GLY A 339 -5.08 5.45 -45.05
CA GLY A 339 -3.94 6.27 -45.42
C GLY A 339 -2.67 6.06 -44.61
N CYS A 340 -2.66 5.16 -43.67
CA CYS A 340 -1.42 4.86 -42.93
C CYS A 340 -0.65 3.67 -43.53
N PRO A 341 0.69 3.72 -43.55
CA PRO A 341 1.53 2.59 -43.95
C PRO A 341 1.54 1.46 -42.91
N ASP A 342 1.76 0.26 -43.39
CA ASP A 342 2.08 -0.94 -42.63
C ASP A 342 3.42 -1.46 -43.19
N THR A 343 4.53 -1.09 -42.53
CA THR A 343 5.86 -1.22 -43.14
C THR A 343 6.36 -2.66 -43.15
N ASP A 344 6.00 -3.47 -42.16
CA ASP A 344 6.44 -4.88 -42.06
C ASP A 344 5.35 -5.88 -42.46
N GLY A 345 4.12 -5.43 -42.64
CA GLY A 345 3.02 -6.23 -43.19
C GLY A 345 2.38 -7.17 -42.18
N ASP A 346 2.44 -6.88 -40.89
CA ASP A 346 1.85 -7.72 -39.85
C ASP A 346 0.35 -7.46 -39.60
N GLY A 347 -0.18 -6.43 -40.25
CA GLY A 347 -1.59 -6.06 -40.20
C GLY A 347 -1.91 -5.00 -39.14
N LEU A 348 -0.90 -4.37 -38.51
CA LEU A 348 -0.98 -3.13 -37.77
C LEU A 348 -0.30 -2.03 -38.61
N PHE A 349 -0.88 -0.86 -38.66
CA PHE A 349 -0.20 0.25 -39.34
C PHE A 349 0.80 0.93 -38.40
N ASP A 350 1.89 1.46 -38.95
CA ASP A 350 3.06 1.97 -38.23
C ASP A 350 2.78 2.87 -37.01
N ALA A 351 1.68 3.62 -37.03
CA ALA A 351 1.34 4.56 -35.94
C ALA A 351 0.74 3.89 -34.70
N ILE A 352 0.30 2.64 -34.81
CA ILE A 352 -0.21 1.83 -33.69
C ILE A 352 0.62 0.58 -33.44
N ASP A 353 1.67 0.40 -34.22
CA ASP A 353 2.65 -0.66 -34.11
C ASP A 353 3.84 -0.18 -33.26
N ASP A 354 4.13 -0.91 -32.18
CA ASP A 354 5.28 -0.61 -31.33
C ASP A 354 6.62 -1.01 -31.98
N CYS A 355 6.57 -1.91 -33.00
CA CYS A 355 7.73 -2.38 -33.77
C CYS A 355 7.55 -2.25 -35.30
N PRO A 356 7.30 -1.06 -35.87
CA PRO A 356 6.85 -0.85 -37.25
C PRO A 356 7.75 -1.39 -38.40
N LYS A 357 8.81 -2.09 -38.08
CA LYS A 357 9.80 -2.65 -39.03
C LYS A 357 10.10 -4.12 -38.78
N THR A 358 9.42 -4.72 -37.82
CA THR A 358 9.71 -6.09 -37.39
C THR A 358 8.40 -6.82 -37.11
N PHE A 359 7.98 -7.62 -38.06
CA PHE A 359 6.73 -8.39 -38.03
C PHE A 359 6.48 -9.07 -36.67
N GLY A 360 5.34 -8.78 -36.05
CA GLY A 360 4.90 -9.37 -34.79
C GLY A 360 3.39 -9.60 -34.70
N PRO A 361 2.90 -10.30 -33.69
CA PRO A 361 1.47 -10.53 -33.53
C PRO A 361 0.75 -9.29 -33.01
N LYS A 362 -0.51 -9.09 -33.46
CA LYS A 362 -1.38 -7.96 -33.02
C LYS A 362 -1.60 -7.92 -31.51
N GLU A 363 -1.62 -9.09 -30.88
CA GLU A 363 -1.78 -9.25 -29.43
C GLU A 363 -0.61 -8.67 -28.65
N ASN A 364 0.57 -8.52 -29.29
CA ASN A 364 1.76 -7.87 -28.74
C ASN A 364 2.08 -6.53 -29.43
N ASN A 365 1.05 -5.82 -29.88
CA ASN A 365 1.16 -4.52 -30.52
C ASN A 365 2.15 -4.48 -31.72
N GLY A 366 2.21 -5.54 -32.53
CA GLY A 366 3.10 -5.62 -33.67
C GLY A 366 4.55 -6.00 -33.37
N CYS A 367 4.89 -6.24 -32.12
CA CYS A 367 6.24 -6.70 -31.76
C CYS A 367 6.33 -8.22 -31.64
N PRO A 368 7.42 -8.85 -32.08
CA PRO A 368 7.68 -10.23 -31.71
C PRO A 368 7.83 -10.36 -30.19
N TYR A 369 7.36 -11.46 -29.63
CA TYR A 369 7.63 -11.74 -28.23
C TYR A 369 9.14 -12.02 -28.06
N PRO A 370 9.80 -11.36 -27.08
CA PRO A 370 11.20 -11.64 -26.78
C PRO A 370 11.36 -13.02 -26.12
N ASP A 371 12.58 -13.55 -26.21
CA ASP A 371 13.13 -14.61 -25.39
C ASP A 371 14.36 -13.98 -24.71
N THR A 372 14.13 -13.44 -23.50
CA THR A 372 15.08 -12.54 -22.85
C THR A 372 16.32 -13.27 -22.33
N ASP A 373 16.19 -14.52 -21.90
CA ASP A 373 17.29 -15.32 -21.36
C ASP A 373 17.83 -16.38 -22.34
N GLY A 374 17.12 -16.60 -23.46
CA GLY A 374 17.58 -17.45 -24.55
C GLY A 374 17.40 -18.95 -24.29
N ASP A 375 16.47 -19.36 -23.45
CA ASP A 375 16.24 -20.75 -23.11
C ASP A 375 15.33 -21.52 -24.10
N GLY A 376 14.73 -20.77 -25.04
CA GLY A 376 13.85 -21.29 -26.08
C GLY A 376 12.36 -21.18 -25.79
N LEU A 377 11.99 -20.58 -24.66
CA LEU A 377 10.64 -20.11 -24.38
C LEU A 377 10.56 -18.60 -24.57
N LEU A 378 9.47 -18.13 -25.14
CA LEU A 378 9.23 -16.69 -25.24
C LEU A 378 8.76 -16.16 -23.89
N ASP A 379 9.11 -14.92 -23.53
CA ASP A 379 8.81 -14.29 -22.24
C ASP A 379 7.32 -14.38 -21.82
N ASN A 380 6.39 -14.42 -22.79
CA ASN A 380 4.96 -14.54 -22.52
C ASN A 380 4.51 -15.96 -22.15
N SER A 381 5.36 -16.94 -22.35
CA SER A 381 5.14 -18.37 -22.09
C SER A 381 6.10 -18.92 -21.03
N ASP A 382 6.99 -18.06 -20.56
CA ASP A 382 8.04 -18.34 -19.60
C ASP A 382 7.64 -17.80 -18.21
N ASP A 383 7.70 -18.67 -17.20
CA ASP A 383 7.42 -18.28 -15.82
C ASP A 383 8.61 -17.52 -15.18
N CYS A 384 9.83 -17.63 -15.80
CA CYS A 384 11.07 -16.96 -15.34
C CYS A 384 11.82 -16.22 -16.48
N PRO A 385 11.23 -15.23 -17.16
CA PRO A 385 11.70 -14.63 -18.42
C PRO A 385 13.10 -14.02 -18.43
N SER A 386 13.84 -14.05 -17.35
CA SER A 386 15.18 -13.48 -17.21
C SER A 386 16.21 -14.47 -16.64
N ILE A 387 15.84 -15.73 -16.44
CA ILE A 387 16.69 -16.76 -15.83
C ILE A 387 16.44 -18.07 -16.55
N ALA A 388 17.30 -18.41 -17.49
CA ALA A 388 17.17 -19.59 -18.34
C ALA A 388 16.94 -20.89 -17.57
N GLY A 389 15.91 -21.62 -17.95
CA GLY A 389 15.54 -22.90 -17.36
C GLY A 389 15.04 -23.91 -18.38
N PRO A 390 14.73 -25.14 -17.99
CA PRO A 390 14.24 -26.14 -18.93
C PRO A 390 12.78 -25.90 -19.29
N ILE A 391 12.44 -26.20 -20.54
CA ILE A 391 11.07 -26.05 -21.09
C ILE A 391 10.05 -26.85 -20.27
N GLU A 392 10.45 -28.02 -19.74
CA GLU A 392 9.60 -28.88 -18.91
C GLU A 392 9.22 -28.20 -17.57
N ASN A 393 10.01 -27.23 -17.11
CA ASN A 393 9.76 -26.41 -15.92
C ASN A 393 9.34 -24.99 -16.29
N ARG A 394 8.76 -24.79 -17.49
CA ARG A 394 8.26 -23.54 -18.00
C ARG A 394 9.28 -22.40 -17.97
N GLY A 395 10.54 -22.68 -18.36
CA GLY A 395 11.59 -21.70 -18.40
C GLY A 395 12.23 -21.37 -17.05
N CYS A 396 11.78 -21.94 -15.95
CA CYS A 396 12.42 -21.72 -14.66
C CYS A 396 13.48 -22.78 -14.35
N PRO A 397 14.63 -22.42 -13.77
CA PRO A 397 15.53 -23.40 -13.19
C PRO A 397 14.84 -24.15 -12.04
N TYR A 398 15.23 -25.41 -11.85
CA TYR A 398 14.79 -26.12 -10.66
C TYR A 398 15.54 -25.57 -9.44
N GLU A 399 14.81 -25.39 -8.36
CA GLU A 399 15.36 -24.84 -7.10
C GLU A 399 16.16 -25.92 -6.34
N ASP A 400 17.22 -25.50 -5.69
CA ASP A 400 18.00 -26.19 -4.66
C ASP A 400 18.15 -25.17 -3.53
N THR A 401 17.15 -25.17 -2.62
CA THR A 401 16.95 -24.05 -1.66
C THR A 401 18.04 -24.01 -0.60
N ASP A 402 18.61 -25.15 -0.19
CA ASP A 402 19.63 -25.22 0.85
C ASP A 402 21.06 -25.40 0.28
N GLY A 403 21.18 -25.66 -1.03
CA GLY A 403 22.46 -25.70 -1.73
C GLY A 403 23.27 -26.97 -1.50
N ASP A 404 22.65 -28.09 -1.16
CA ASP A 404 23.34 -29.35 -0.90
C ASP A 404 23.63 -30.17 -2.17
N GLY A 405 23.07 -29.72 -3.32
CA GLY A 405 23.24 -30.31 -4.64
C GLY A 405 22.17 -31.35 -4.99
N LEU A 406 21.10 -31.47 -4.21
CA LEU A 406 19.82 -32.08 -4.58
C LEU A 406 18.82 -30.94 -4.87
N LEU A 407 17.99 -31.14 -5.88
CA LEU A 407 16.93 -30.20 -6.18
C LEU A 407 15.77 -30.43 -5.18
N ASP A 408 15.06 -29.37 -4.81
CA ASP A 408 13.94 -29.42 -3.83
C ASP A 408 12.91 -30.52 -4.11
N LYS A 409 12.67 -30.83 -5.40
CA LYS A 409 11.74 -31.90 -5.82
C LYS A 409 12.24 -33.32 -5.52
N ASP A 410 13.55 -33.49 -5.38
CA ASP A 410 14.23 -34.77 -5.17
C ASP A 410 14.77 -34.86 -3.74
N ASP A 411 14.61 -33.77 -2.95
CA ASP A 411 15.09 -33.63 -1.60
C ASP A 411 13.96 -33.84 -0.56
N GLU A 412 14.19 -34.72 0.40
CA GLU A 412 13.26 -34.92 1.52
C GLU A 412 13.36 -33.81 2.59
N CYS A 413 14.45 -33.01 2.58
CA CYS A 413 14.70 -31.92 3.52
C CYS A 413 15.12 -30.61 2.83
N PRO A 414 14.31 -30.02 1.92
CA PRO A 414 14.71 -28.93 1.01
C PRO A 414 15.19 -27.62 1.66
N MET A 415 15.15 -27.53 2.98
CA MET A 415 15.53 -26.34 3.73
C MET A 415 16.74 -26.58 4.64
N THR A 416 17.29 -27.82 4.66
CA THR A 416 18.36 -28.21 5.60
C THR A 416 19.35 -29.13 4.93
N PRO A 417 20.57 -28.65 4.59
CA PRO A 417 21.51 -29.39 3.77
C PRO A 417 21.87 -30.77 4.35
N GLY A 418 21.84 -31.78 3.51
CA GLY A 418 22.21 -33.13 3.87
C GLY A 418 22.88 -33.89 2.72
N PRO A 419 23.44 -35.08 2.97
CA PRO A 419 24.10 -35.84 1.90
C PRO A 419 23.07 -36.53 1.00
N LYS A 420 23.42 -36.68 -0.28
CA LYS A 420 22.58 -37.38 -1.29
C LYS A 420 22.22 -38.81 -0.93
N GLU A 421 23.11 -39.49 -0.18
CA GLU A 421 22.90 -40.84 0.32
C GLU A 421 21.77 -40.93 1.35
N ASN A 422 21.38 -39.81 1.94
CA ASN A 422 20.26 -39.70 2.88
C ASN A 422 19.13 -38.81 2.31
N ASN A 423 18.97 -38.78 0.98
CA ASN A 423 17.94 -38.00 0.26
C ASN A 423 17.91 -36.51 0.67
N GLY A 424 19.09 -35.85 0.81
CA GLY A 424 19.20 -34.46 1.19
C GLY A 424 18.96 -34.15 2.68
N CYS A 425 18.61 -35.15 3.48
CA CYS A 425 18.45 -34.92 4.91
C CYS A 425 19.75 -35.10 5.71
N PRO A 426 19.95 -34.36 6.82
CA PRO A 426 21.06 -34.58 7.73
C PRO A 426 21.06 -35.99 8.31
N ILE A 427 22.24 -36.59 8.45
CA ILE A 427 22.38 -37.90 9.09
C ILE A 427 22.35 -37.69 10.62
N ILE A 428 21.47 -38.46 11.29
CA ILE A 428 21.44 -38.54 12.75
C ILE A 428 22.49 -39.59 13.18
N GLU A 429 23.47 -39.13 13.93
CA GLU A 429 24.54 -40.01 14.42
C GLU A 429 23.98 -41.12 15.33
N LYS A 430 24.67 -42.28 15.36
CA LYS A 430 24.20 -43.44 16.09
C LYS A 430 23.98 -43.17 17.57
N GLU A 431 24.87 -42.40 18.21
CA GLU A 431 24.77 -41.99 19.62
C GLU A 431 23.54 -41.13 19.89
N GLU A 432 23.20 -40.23 18.95
CA GLU A 432 22.03 -39.36 19.00
C GLU A 432 20.74 -40.17 18.84
N GLN A 433 20.74 -41.14 17.93
CA GLN A 433 19.63 -42.08 17.73
C GLN A 433 19.41 -42.96 18.96
N GLU A 434 20.49 -43.37 19.66
CA GLU A 434 20.41 -44.12 20.92
C GLU A 434 19.76 -43.28 22.03
N VAL A 435 20.04 -41.97 22.11
CA VAL A 435 19.37 -41.06 23.05
C VAL A 435 17.88 -40.96 22.78
N LEU A 436 17.49 -40.81 21.52
CA LEU A 436 16.07 -40.78 21.11
C LEU A 436 15.36 -42.09 21.46
N ASN A 437 15.97 -43.22 21.14
CA ASN A 437 15.43 -44.54 21.43
C ASN A 437 15.31 -44.79 22.93
N THR A 438 16.28 -44.32 23.71
CA THR A 438 16.27 -44.43 25.17
C THR A 438 15.17 -43.57 25.78
N ALA A 439 14.98 -42.33 25.27
CA ALA A 439 13.89 -41.46 25.70
C ALA A 439 12.52 -42.10 25.41
N PHE A 440 12.37 -42.68 24.22
CA PHE A 440 11.16 -43.39 23.81
C PHE A 440 10.90 -44.62 24.70
N SER A 441 11.89 -45.50 24.85
CA SER A 441 11.72 -46.79 25.55
C SER A 441 11.47 -46.64 27.05
N ASN A 442 12.02 -45.58 27.65
CA ASN A 442 11.92 -45.32 29.09
C ASN A 442 10.78 -44.36 29.46
N LEU A 443 10.00 -43.91 28.48
CA LEU A 443 8.89 -42.99 28.73
C LEU A 443 7.66 -43.76 29.23
N GLU A 444 7.32 -43.52 30.47
CA GLU A 444 6.09 -44.05 31.10
C GLU A 444 5.27 -42.92 31.72
N PHE A 445 3.96 -43.11 31.75
CA PHE A 445 3.00 -42.24 32.42
C PHE A 445 2.33 -42.97 33.58
N GLU A 446 1.80 -42.20 34.53
CA GLU A 446 0.90 -42.74 35.53
C GLU A 446 -0.37 -43.31 34.88
N THR A 447 -0.97 -44.32 35.49
CA THR A 447 -2.12 -45.03 34.91
C THR A 447 -3.28 -44.05 34.63
N ASN A 448 -3.76 -44.04 33.40
CA ASN A 448 -4.84 -43.17 32.91
C ASN A 448 -4.59 -41.64 33.07
N LEU A 449 -3.34 -41.24 33.27
CA LEU A 449 -2.93 -39.85 33.44
C LEU A 449 -1.90 -39.44 32.38
N ASP A 450 -1.70 -38.15 32.25
CA ASP A 450 -0.64 -37.51 31.46
C ASP A 450 0.60 -37.11 32.29
N VAL A 451 0.69 -37.63 33.52
CA VAL A 451 1.80 -37.35 34.43
C VAL A 451 2.95 -38.28 34.12
N ILE A 452 4.10 -37.71 33.73
CA ILE A 452 5.33 -38.44 33.43
C ILE A 452 5.90 -39.04 34.74
N LYS A 453 6.13 -40.35 34.76
CA LYS A 453 6.73 -41.01 35.91
C LYS A 453 8.15 -40.48 36.20
N SER A 454 8.53 -40.46 37.46
CA SER A 454 9.85 -39.95 37.89
C SER A 454 11.02 -40.70 37.26
N GLY A 455 10.88 -42.00 37.00
CA GLY A 455 11.87 -42.83 36.31
C GLY A 455 12.16 -42.46 34.86
N SER A 456 11.21 -41.80 34.18
CA SER A 456 11.35 -41.37 32.78
C SER A 456 12.10 -40.03 32.64
N LYS A 457 12.14 -39.20 33.67
CA LYS A 457 12.72 -37.86 33.62
C LYS A 457 14.22 -37.82 33.28
N PRO A 458 15.08 -38.73 33.74
CA PRO A 458 16.50 -38.72 33.37
C PRO A 458 16.73 -38.88 31.88
N ALA A 459 16.01 -39.78 31.20
CA ALA A 459 16.12 -40.00 29.75
C ALA A 459 15.66 -38.77 28.95
N LEU A 460 14.56 -38.14 29.36
CA LEU A 460 14.09 -36.89 28.77
C LEU A 460 15.05 -35.71 29.02
N THR A 461 15.73 -35.69 30.16
CA THR A 461 16.75 -34.68 30.45
C THR A 461 17.96 -34.86 29.53
N GLU A 462 18.39 -36.10 29.26
CA GLU A 462 19.48 -36.37 28.33
C GLU A 462 19.10 -35.99 26.90
N LEU A 463 17.87 -36.31 26.47
CA LEU A 463 17.33 -35.83 25.20
C LEU A 463 17.35 -34.28 25.10
N SER A 464 16.99 -33.58 26.17
CA SER A 464 17.05 -32.12 26.20
C SER A 464 18.46 -31.56 26.02
N LYS A 465 19.46 -32.23 26.54
CA LYS A 465 20.88 -31.84 26.36
C LYS A 465 21.32 -32.02 24.89
N THR A 466 20.91 -33.14 24.28
CA THR A 466 21.18 -33.40 22.85
C THR A 466 20.52 -32.34 21.98
N LEU A 467 19.24 -32.03 22.20
CA LEU A 467 18.52 -30.98 21.49
C LEU A 467 19.13 -29.58 21.67
N LYS A 468 19.75 -29.28 22.81
CA LYS A 468 20.50 -28.03 23.04
C LYS A 468 21.79 -27.94 22.23
N LYS A 469 22.45 -29.05 21.98
CA LYS A 469 23.67 -29.12 21.16
C LYS A 469 23.36 -29.00 19.66
N LYS A 470 22.12 -29.30 19.25
CA LYS A 470 21.64 -29.28 17.86
C LYS A 470 20.51 -28.26 17.72
N PRO A 471 20.81 -26.97 17.58
CA PRO A 471 19.80 -25.92 17.58
C PRO A 471 18.84 -26.03 16.37
N ASP A 472 19.30 -26.59 15.25
CA ASP A 472 18.55 -26.71 13.99
C ASP A 472 17.57 -27.91 14.01
N TRP A 473 17.68 -28.79 14.99
CA TRP A 473 16.78 -29.92 15.11
C TRP A 473 15.43 -29.51 15.67
N LYS A 474 14.36 -29.95 15.02
CA LYS A 474 12.99 -29.89 15.53
C LYS A 474 12.56 -31.29 15.93
N LEU A 475 11.75 -31.38 16.97
CA LEU A 475 11.26 -32.66 17.52
C LEU A 475 9.76 -32.78 17.28
N LYS A 476 9.35 -33.85 16.61
CA LYS A 476 7.95 -34.27 16.54
C LYS A 476 7.65 -35.30 17.60
N LEU A 477 6.60 -35.05 18.38
CA LEU A 477 6.07 -35.93 19.42
C LEU A 477 4.71 -36.46 18.99
N SER A 478 4.58 -37.76 18.81
CA SER A 478 3.33 -38.41 18.43
C SER A 478 2.76 -39.26 19.59
N GLY A 479 1.61 -38.84 20.12
CA GLY A 479 0.96 -39.51 21.26
C GLY A 479 -0.02 -40.59 20.82
N HIS A 480 0.02 -41.75 21.50
CA HIS A 480 -0.84 -42.91 21.23
C HIS A 480 -1.38 -43.51 22.52
N THR A 481 -2.51 -44.24 22.42
CA THR A 481 -3.12 -45.02 23.48
C THR A 481 -3.30 -46.47 23.05
N ASP A 482 -3.68 -47.34 23.96
CA ASP A 482 -4.30 -48.62 23.64
C ASP A 482 -5.80 -48.42 23.32
N ASN A 483 -6.49 -49.49 23.00
CA ASN A 483 -7.93 -49.50 22.64
C ASN A 483 -8.85 -49.67 23.88
N VAL A 484 -8.41 -49.35 25.08
CA VAL A 484 -9.24 -49.43 26.27
C VAL A 484 -9.84 -48.06 26.56
N GLY A 485 -11.15 -47.96 26.47
CA GLY A 485 -11.87 -46.72 26.73
C GLY A 485 -12.66 -46.21 25.50
N ASP A 486 -13.07 -45.00 25.59
CA ASP A 486 -13.77 -44.30 24.50
C ASP A 486 -12.74 -43.61 23.58
N ASP A 487 -13.01 -43.66 22.27
CA ASP A 487 -12.09 -43.13 21.24
C ASP A 487 -11.74 -41.63 21.46
N ASP A 488 -12.78 -40.82 21.81
CA ASP A 488 -12.58 -39.40 22.07
C ASP A 488 -11.73 -39.17 23.33
N ALA A 489 -11.96 -39.99 24.36
CA ALA A 489 -11.14 -39.94 25.59
C ALA A 489 -9.70 -40.35 25.30
N ASN A 490 -9.47 -41.38 24.47
CA ASN A 490 -8.14 -41.82 24.04
C ASN A 490 -7.45 -40.76 23.16
N MET A 491 -8.19 -40.10 22.31
CA MET A 491 -7.66 -38.96 21.52
C MET A 491 -7.20 -37.83 22.45
N ILE A 492 -8.01 -37.43 23.42
CA ILE A 492 -7.66 -36.42 24.42
C ILE A 492 -6.47 -36.82 25.27
N LEU A 493 -6.40 -38.08 25.70
CA LEU A 493 -5.31 -38.59 26.55
C LEU A 493 -3.99 -38.63 25.79
N SER A 494 -4.00 -39.07 24.53
CA SER A 494 -2.81 -39.07 23.65
C SER A 494 -2.26 -37.65 23.44
N LYS A 495 -3.15 -36.67 23.21
CA LYS A 495 -2.78 -35.25 23.14
C LYS A 495 -2.12 -34.77 24.42
N LYS A 496 -2.78 -34.96 25.57
CA LYS A 496 -2.25 -34.52 26.87
C LYS A 496 -0.88 -35.11 27.18
N ARG A 497 -0.62 -36.38 26.80
CA ARG A 497 0.67 -37.03 26.99
C ARG A 497 1.77 -36.42 26.14
N ALA A 498 1.51 -36.19 24.84
CA ALA A 498 2.46 -35.51 23.98
C ALA A 498 2.76 -34.07 24.48
N GLU A 499 1.73 -33.34 24.90
CA GLU A 499 1.88 -32.00 25.48
C GLU A 499 2.63 -32.03 26.83
N SER A 500 2.49 -33.07 27.64
CA SER A 500 3.26 -33.21 28.88
C SER A 500 4.76 -33.40 28.63
N VAL A 501 5.11 -34.17 27.59
CA VAL A 501 6.52 -34.29 27.18
C VAL A 501 7.03 -32.94 26.66
N LYS A 502 6.25 -32.26 25.83
CA LYS A 502 6.57 -30.92 25.34
C LYS A 502 6.83 -29.95 26.49
N ARG A 503 5.90 -29.85 27.45
CA ARG A 503 6.06 -29.01 28.64
C ARG A 503 7.33 -29.36 29.45
N PHE A 504 7.63 -30.65 29.59
CA PHE A 504 8.85 -31.08 30.28
C PHE A 504 10.10 -30.57 29.55
N LEU A 505 10.22 -30.81 28.24
CA LEU A 505 11.38 -30.39 27.45
C LEU A 505 11.51 -28.86 27.42
N THR A 506 10.40 -28.14 27.32
CA THR A 506 10.38 -26.66 27.39
C THR A 506 10.87 -26.18 28.78
N SER A 507 10.47 -26.85 29.85
CA SER A 507 10.98 -26.54 31.21
C SER A 507 12.46 -26.77 31.35
N GLN A 508 13.03 -27.67 30.54
CA GLN A 508 14.47 -27.89 30.44
C GLN A 508 15.18 -26.88 29.53
N GLY A 509 14.45 -25.89 28.95
CA GLY A 509 15.01 -24.79 28.15
C GLY A 509 15.12 -25.08 26.65
N ILE A 510 14.31 -25.99 26.12
CA ILE A 510 14.11 -26.16 24.68
C ILE A 510 13.03 -25.17 24.22
N ASP A 511 13.28 -24.45 23.14
CA ASP A 511 12.29 -23.52 22.55
C ASP A 511 11.02 -24.27 22.14
N GLU A 512 9.86 -23.72 22.49
CA GLU A 512 8.57 -24.33 22.22
C GLU A 512 8.29 -24.51 20.73
N GLY A 513 8.77 -23.58 19.89
CA GLY A 513 8.63 -23.62 18.44
C GLY A 513 9.38 -24.79 17.77
N ARG A 514 10.34 -25.36 18.46
CA ARG A 514 11.10 -26.54 18.01
C ARG A 514 10.40 -27.87 18.31
N ILE A 515 9.23 -27.87 18.99
CA ILE A 515 8.54 -29.10 19.40
C ILE A 515 7.13 -29.09 18.81
N ARG A 516 6.90 -29.96 17.84
CA ARG A 516 5.58 -30.24 17.28
C ARG A 516 4.94 -31.41 18.00
N THR A 517 3.62 -31.34 18.24
CA THR A 517 2.85 -32.44 18.86
C THR A 517 1.77 -32.89 17.91
N GLU A 518 1.68 -34.22 17.73
CA GLU A 518 0.60 -34.90 17.04
C GLU A 518 -0.04 -35.91 17.99
N TYR A 519 -1.28 -36.32 17.73
CA TYR A 519 -1.99 -37.25 18.59
C TYR A 519 -2.95 -38.08 17.75
N PHE A 520 -2.93 -39.37 18.03
CA PHE A 520 -3.60 -40.39 17.22
C PHE A 520 -4.57 -41.26 18.03
N GLY A 521 -4.69 -41.05 19.35
CA GLY A 521 -5.48 -41.94 20.18
C GLY A 521 -5.05 -43.41 20.00
N GLU A 522 -5.98 -44.28 19.78
CA GLU A 522 -5.78 -45.71 19.51
C GLU A 522 -5.66 -46.06 18.01
N SER A 523 -5.77 -45.11 17.10
CA SER A 523 -5.89 -45.35 15.64
C SER A 523 -4.62 -45.94 15.00
N GLN A 524 -3.47 -45.85 15.65
CA GLN A 524 -2.19 -46.34 15.14
C GLN A 524 -1.47 -47.29 16.13
N PRO A 525 -1.99 -48.52 16.35
CA PRO A 525 -1.35 -49.49 17.19
C PRO A 525 -0.08 -50.04 16.54
N ILE A 526 0.97 -50.27 17.34
CA ILE A 526 2.21 -50.95 16.89
C ILE A 526 2.24 -52.43 17.31
N GLU A 527 1.34 -52.81 18.22
CA GLU A 527 1.22 -54.16 18.71
C GLU A 527 -0.25 -54.57 18.93
N ASP A 528 -0.50 -55.86 19.07
CA ASP A 528 -1.84 -56.40 19.28
C ASP A 528 -2.47 -55.92 20.59
N ASN A 529 -3.58 -55.20 20.49
CA ASN A 529 -4.34 -54.68 21.63
C ASN A 529 -5.05 -55.78 22.46
N THR A 530 -5.14 -57.02 21.96
CA THR A 530 -5.77 -58.14 22.70
C THR A 530 -4.90 -58.56 23.89
N THR A 531 -3.59 -58.38 23.82
CA THR A 531 -2.65 -58.75 24.85
C THR A 531 -2.33 -57.54 25.79
N SER A 532 -2.09 -57.82 27.07
CA SER A 532 -1.69 -56.79 28.01
C SER A 532 -0.32 -56.20 27.67
N ALA A 533 0.59 -56.99 27.15
CA ALA A 533 1.91 -56.55 26.69
C ALA A 533 1.80 -55.66 25.43
N GLY A 534 0.95 -55.99 24.47
CA GLY A 534 0.71 -55.18 23.29
C GLY A 534 0.06 -53.81 23.63
N ARG A 535 -0.95 -53.83 24.51
CA ARG A 535 -1.53 -52.59 25.04
C ARG A 535 -0.49 -51.69 25.74
N GLN A 536 0.41 -52.29 26.49
CA GLN A 536 1.50 -51.52 27.14
C GLN A 536 2.36 -50.80 26.10
N LYS A 537 2.73 -51.44 24.98
CA LYS A 537 3.52 -50.87 23.92
C LYS A 537 2.75 -49.80 23.14
N ASN A 538 1.43 -49.98 22.98
CA ASN A 538 0.58 -49.00 22.29
C ASN A 538 0.41 -47.70 23.12
N ARG A 539 0.47 -47.73 24.42
CA ARG A 539 0.51 -46.53 25.31
C ARG A 539 1.87 -45.87 25.28
N ARG A 540 2.15 -45.13 24.21
CA ARG A 540 3.47 -44.53 23.96
C ARG A 540 3.38 -43.08 23.46
N VAL A 541 4.52 -42.37 23.52
CA VAL A 541 4.77 -41.14 22.75
C VAL A 541 6.04 -41.38 21.93
N GLU A 542 5.93 -41.29 20.64
CA GLU A 542 7.05 -41.43 19.71
C GLU A 542 7.82 -40.11 19.57
N PHE A 543 9.12 -40.22 19.28
CA PHE A 543 10.03 -39.11 19.09
C PHE A 543 10.65 -39.22 17.71
N LYS A 544 10.46 -38.19 16.87
CA LYS A 544 11.09 -38.12 15.56
C LYS A 544 11.73 -36.74 15.37
N ILE A 545 12.99 -36.73 14.94
CA ILE A 545 13.61 -35.47 14.48
C ILE A 545 13.05 -35.12 13.10
N ILE A 546 12.76 -33.85 12.89
CA ILE A 546 12.32 -33.31 11.61
C ILE A 546 13.22 -32.14 11.24
N PHE A 547 13.48 -32.01 9.96
CA PHE A 547 14.31 -30.97 9.33
C PHE A 547 13.37 -30.21 8.39
N ASP A 548 12.87 -29.01 8.79
CA ASP A 548 11.97 -28.13 8.02
C ASP A 548 12.24 -26.66 8.31
#